data_ca2f6aca924f2810257ae6e76b0f6c2c
#
_entry.id   ca2f6aca924f2810257ae6e76b0f6c2c
#
_cell.length_a   1.000
_cell.length_b   1.000
_cell.length_c   1.000
_cell.angle_alpha   90.00
_cell.angle_beta   90.00
_cell.angle_gamma   90.00
#
_symmetry.space_group_name_H-M   'P 1'
#
loop_
_entity.id
_entity.type
_entity.pdbx_description
1 polymer ?
#
loop_
_entity_poly.entity_id
_entity_poly.type
_entity_poly.pdbx_seq_one_letter_code
_entity_poly.pdbx_strand_id
1 'polypeptide(L)'
;MGSYDRLTSLDASFLHLESIETPMHVGAVSIFEGEQFFDETGRFRLAEVRRLVSSRLHLIPRFRRRLMPVPLNQGRPIWVDDPRFDIAYHVRLTALPTPGNREQLMTLTSRIQSQLLDRSRPLWELWFVESLEEGRVALIQKTHHALVDGVSGVDVATVLLDFEPTPTYLQPPRWIIQPPPAQWRLLADSVWERATEPTEIIRTARAAVRGPQRALDETVRMIS
;
A
#
# COMPACT_ATOMS: atom_id res chain seq x y z
N MET A 1 -17.52 17.91 14.52
CA MET A 1 -17.20 16.67 13.79
C MET A 1 -15.72 16.58 13.63
N GLY A 2 -15.07 15.54 14.17
CA GLY A 2 -13.65 15.31 13.94
C GLY A 2 -13.46 14.83 12.50
N SER A 3 -12.67 15.52 11.71
CA SER A 3 -12.31 15.09 10.36
C SER A 3 -11.35 13.92 10.47
N TYR A 4 -11.85 12.69 10.35
CA TYR A 4 -11.01 11.49 10.22
C TYR A 4 -10.56 11.34 8.77
N ASP A 5 -9.36 10.83 8.54
CA ASP A 5 -8.91 10.42 7.21
C ASP A 5 -9.58 9.09 6.86
N ARG A 6 -10.81 9.18 6.34
CA ARG A 6 -11.64 8.03 5.96
C ARG A 6 -11.30 7.61 4.54
N LEU A 7 -11.30 6.31 4.28
CA LEU A 7 -11.12 5.79 2.93
C LEU A 7 -12.23 6.30 2.02
N THR A 8 -11.88 6.57 0.77
CA THR A 8 -12.88 6.81 -0.29
C THR A 8 -13.68 5.53 -0.54
N SER A 9 -14.81 5.64 -1.22
CA SER A 9 -15.60 4.44 -1.60
C SER A 9 -14.81 3.52 -2.52
N LEU A 10 -13.97 4.11 -3.39
CA LEU A 10 -13.08 3.37 -4.29
C LEU A 10 -11.99 2.62 -3.53
N ASP A 11 -11.27 3.30 -2.62
CA ASP A 11 -10.23 2.67 -1.80
C ASP A 11 -10.79 1.51 -0.97
N ALA A 12 -11.98 1.70 -0.38
CA ALA A 12 -12.66 0.67 0.38
C ALA A 12 -13.07 -0.52 -0.51
N SER A 13 -13.42 -0.29 -1.78
CA SER A 13 -13.77 -1.38 -2.70
C SER A 13 -12.58 -2.30 -2.97
N PHE A 14 -11.36 -1.78 -3.12
CA PHE A 14 -10.16 -2.61 -3.26
C PHE A 14 -9.95 -3.53 -2.05
N LEU A 15 -10.20 -3.04 -0.83
CA LEU A 15 -10.10 -3.87 0.37
C LEU A 15 -11.16 -4.98 0.44
N HIS A 16 -12.33 -4.76 -0.13
CA HIS A 16 -13.41 -5.76 -0.16
C HIS A 16 -13.21 -6.79 -1.27
N LEU A 17 -12.63 -6.39 -2.41
CA LEU A 17 -12.37 -7.25 -3.54
C LEU A 17 -11.11 -8.10 -3.35
N GLU A 18 -10.20 -7.68 -2.46
CA GLU A 18 -8.97 -8.40 -2.22
C GLU A 18 -9.22 -9.77 -1.60
N SER A 19 -8.66 -10.79 -2.25
CA SER A 19 -8.57 -12.17 -1.76
C SER A 19 -7.16 -12.71 -1.97
N ILE A 20 -6.90 -13.93 -1.49
CA ILE A 20 -5.62 -14.62 -1.73
C ILE A 20 -5.40 -14.84 -3.23
N GLU A 21 -6.46 -15.09 -3.98
CA GLU A 21 -6.42 -15.31 -5.43
C GLU A 21 -6.34 -14.00 -6.22
N THR A 22 -6.75 -12.90 -5.60
CA THR A 22 -6.82 -11.58 -6.26
C THR A 22 -6.25 -10.50 -5.35
N PRO A 23 -4.92 -10.46 -5.15
CA PRO A 23 -4.28 -9.40 -4.37
C PRO A 23 -4.47 -8.04 -5.04
N MET A 24 -4.83 -7.02 -4.27
CA MET A 24 -5.04 -5.65 -4.77
C MET A 24 -3.80 -4.78 -4.51
N HIS A 25 -2.67 -5.21 -5.09
CA HIS A 25 -1.38 -4.53 -4.94
C HIS A 25 -0.97 -3.85 -6.24
N VAL A 26 -0.31 -2.71 -6.09
CA VAL A 26 0.51 -2.08 -7.13
C VAL A 26 1.96 -2.43 -6.85
N GLY A 27 2.65 -2.96 -7.84
CA GLY A 27 4.05 -3.34 -7.75
C GLY A 27 4.90 -2.73 -8.82
N ALA A 28 6.16 -2.46 -8.50
CA ALA A 28 7.18 -2.05 -9.44
C ALA A 28 8.50 -2.76 -9.11
N VAL A 29 9.33 -2.98 -10.13
CA VAL A 29 10.70 -3.46 -9.97
C VAL A 29 11.63 -2.46 -10.63
N SER A 30 12.56 -1.91 -9.84
CA SER A 30 13.62 -1.02 -10.32
C SER A 30 14.96 -1.73 -10.15
N ILE A 31 15.86 -1.60 -11.10
CA ILE A 31 17.21 -2.19 -11.06
C ILE A 31 18.20 -1.03 -11.05
N PHE A 32 19.18 -1.12 -10.17
CA PHE A 32 20.20 -0.10 -9.93
C PHE A 32 21.60 -0.70 -10.07
N GLU A 33 22.55 0.14 -10.42
CA GLU A 33 23.96 -0.17 -10.19
C GLU A 33 24.21 -0.39 -8.70
N GLY A 34 24.88 -1.51 -8.34
CA GLY A 34 24.95 -1.96 -6.96
C GLY A 34 25.98 -1.22 -6.11
N GLU A 35 27.04 -0.65 -6.71
CA GLU A 35 28.20 -0.13 -6.00
C GLU A 35 27.86 0.76 -4.81
N GLN A 36 26.91 1.67 -4.97
CA GLN A 36 26.47 2.61 -3.94
C GLN A 36 25.75 1.97 -2.74
N PHE A 37 25.23 0.75 -2.90
CA PHE A 37 24.49 0.05 -1.86
C PHE A 37 25.37 -0.76 -0.92
N PHE A 38 26.65 -0.91 -1.21
CA PHE A 38 27.57 -1.69 -0.40
C PHE A 38 28.62 -0.81 0.26
N ASP A 39 29.06 -1.21 1.45
CA ASP A 39 30.18 -0.60 2.14
C ASP A 39 31.51 -1.19 1.63
N GLU A 40 32.63 -0.66 2.14
CA GLU A 40 34.00 -1.11 1.77
C GLU A 40 34.24 -2.58 2.10
N THR A 41 33.44 -3.19 2.96
CA THR A 41 33.52 -4.63 3.32
C THR A 41 32.60 -5.50 2.46
N GLY A 42 31.87 -4.93 1.50
CA GLY A 42 30.91 -5.62 0.66
C GLY A 42 29.59 -5.93 1.35
N ARG A 43 29.26 -5.28 2.47
CA ARG A 43 27.96 -5.44 3.15
C ARG A 43 26.97 -4.42 2.64
N PHE A 44 25.74 -4.88 2.43
CA PHE A 44 24.64 -4.01 2.03
C PHE A 44 24.32 -2.97 3.13
N ARG A 45 24.27 -1.70 2.77
CA ARG A 45 24.02 -0.55 3.67
C ARG A 45 22.55 -0.41 4.08
N LEU A 46 21.92 -1.50 4.52
CA LEU A 46 20.49 -1.54 4.85
C LEU A 46 20.07 -0.50 5.88
N ALA A 47 20.90 -0.25 6.89
CA ALA A 47 20.61 0.74 7.92
C ALA A 47 20.55 2.17 7.34
N GLU A 48 21.38 2.48 6.35
CA GLU A 48 21.40 3.77 5.67
C GLU A 48 20.16 3.93 4.78
N VAL A 49 19.81 2.88 4.02
CA VAL A 49 18.59 2.86 3.22
C VAL A 49 17.35 3.07 4.10
N ARG A 50 17.24 2.37 5.22
CA ARG A 50 16.14 2.55 6.18
C ARG A 50 16.06 3.97 6.73
N ARG A 51 17.20 4.56 7.04
CA ARG A 51 17.31 5.94 7.51
C ARG A 51 16.88 6.93 6.43
N LEU A 52 17.30 6.73 5.18
CA LEU A 52 16.90 7.55 4.05
C LEU A 52 15.38 7.51 3.86
N VAL A 53 14.79 6.33 3.73
CA VAL A 53 13.34 6.16 3.61
C VAL A 53 12.60 6.81 4.78
N SER A 54 13.05 6.56 6.02
CA SER A 54 12.43 7.14 7.22
C SER A 54 12.46 8.67 7.22
N SER A 55 13.52 9.28 6.69
CA SER A 55 13.66 10.75 6.62
C SER A 55 12.61 11.38 5.71
N ARG A 56 12.02 10.63 4.77
CA ARG A 56 11.08 11.09 3.75
C ARG A 56 9.63 10.70 3.98
N LEU A 57 9.35 9.80 4.92
CA LEU A 57 7.98 9.35 5.20
C LEU A 57 7.02 10.48 5.62
N HIS A 58 7.54 11.62 6.09
CA HIS A 58 6.71 12.79 6.39
C HIS A 58 6.08 13.42 5.15
N LEU A 59 6.64 13.18 3.95
CA LEU A 59 6.09 13.62 2.67
C LEU A 59 4.89 12.77 2.22
N ILE A 60 4.80 11.54 2.73
CA ILE A 60 3.73 10.57 2.44
C ILE A 60 3.13 10.03 3.75
N PRO A 61 2.39 10.84 4.52
CA PRO A 61 1.96 10.52 5.89
C PRO A 61 1.19 9.21 6.02
N ARG A 62 0.41 8.80 4.99
CA ARG A 62 -0.34 7.54 4.97
C ARG A 62 0.57 6.31 5.08
N PHE A 63 1.86 6.42 4.71
CA PHE A 63 2.84 5.34 4.85
C PHE A 63 3.24 5.05 6.31
N ARG A 64 2.81 5.87 7.26
CA ARG A 64 2.91 5.62 8.71
C ARG A 64 1.57 5.27 9.35
N ARG A 65 0.50 5.14 8.55
CA ARG A 65 -0.85 4.87 9.02
C ARG A 65 -1.29 3.47 8.65
N ARG A 66 -2.06 2.86 9.52
CA ARG A 66 -2.72 1.58 9.31
C ARG A 66 -4.22 1.75 9.22
N LEU A 67 -4.89 0.73 8.73
CA LEU A 67 -6.34 0.71 8.68
C LEU A 67 -6.93 0.44 10.07
N MET A 68 -7.99 1.16 10.37
CA MET A 68 -8.85 0.88 11.52
C MET A 68 -10.28 0.66 11.01
N PRO A 69 -10.83 -0.55 11.14
CA PRO A 69 -12.21 -0.83 10.75
C PRO A 69 -13.19 -0.12 11.69
N VAL A 70 -14.34 0.25 11.14
CA VAL A 70 -15.46 0.72 11.95
C VAL A 70 -16.14 -0.48 12.60
N PRO A 71 -16.52 -0.41 13.90
CA PRO A 71 -17.20 -1.51 14.58
C PRO A 71 -18.45 -1.99 13.83
N LEU A 72 -18.71 -3.28 13.87
CA LEU A 72 -19.82 -3.95 13.20
C LEU A 72 -19.82 -3.77 11.67
N ASN A 73 -18.68 -3.40 11.07
CA ASN A 73 -18.55 -3.07 9.64
C ASN A 73 -19.56 -2.00 9.16
N GLN A 74 -19.93 -1.08 10.05
CA GLN A 74 -20.96 -0.07 9.80
C GLN A 74 -20.41 1.18 9.08
N GLY A 75 -19.32 1.06 8.31
CA GLY A 75 -18.78 2.16 7.55
C GLY A 75 -17.43 1.84 6.94
N ARG A 76 -16.92 2.75 6.13
CA ARG A 76 -15.59 2.63 5.51
C ARG A 76 -14.52 2.76 6.59
N PRO A 77 -13.44 1.96 6.51
CA PRO A 77 -12.29 2.08 7.41
C PRO A 77 -11.71 3.49 7.40
N ILE A 78 -10.95 3.83 8.43
CA ILE A 78 -10.21 5.07 8.55
C ILE A 78 -8.71 4.79 8.65
N TRP A 79 -7.90 5.76 8.23
CA TRP A 79 -6.46 5.75 8.45
C TRP A 79 -6.16 6.31 9.83
N VAL A 80 -5.40 5.55 10.63
CA VAL A 80 -4.92 5.97 11.95
C VAL A 80 -3.41 5.79 12.02
N ASP A 81 -2.73 6.62 12.79
CA ASP A 81 -1.28 6.47 13.00
C ASP A 81 -0.98 5.10 13.61
N ASP A 82 0.06 4.43 13.10
CA ASP A 82 0.50 3.16 13.68
C ASP A 82 1.48 3.43 14.83
N PRO A 83 1.10 3.18 16.10
CA PRO A 83 1.99 3.39 17.24
C PRO A 83 3.14 2.37 17.30
N ARG A 84 3.06 1.31 16.51
CA ARG A 84 4.08 0.25 16.43
C ARG A 84 4.77 0.24 15.07
N PHE A 85 4.78 1.41 14.39
CA PHE A 85 5.47 1.52 13.11
C PHE A 85 6.94 1.11 13.24
N ASP A 86 7.34 0.15 12.42
CA ASP A 86 8.71 -0.37 12.37
C ASP A 86 9.22 -0.34 10.92
N ILE A 87 10.17 0.54 10.64
CA ILE A 87 10.78 0.65 9.32
C ILE A 87 11.45 -0.65 8.88
N ALA A 88 11.92 -1.47 9.81
CA ALA A 88 12.59 -2.74 9.50
C ALA A 88 11.61 -3.79 8.95
N TYR A 89 10.33 -3.69 9.32
CA TYR A 89 9.28 -4.51 8.73
C TYR A 89 9.00 -4.12 7.27
N HIS A 90 9.04 -2.84 6.97
CA HIS A 90 8.66 -2.30 5.67
C HIS A 90 9.82 -2.29 4.66
N VAL A 91 11.05 -2.05 5.12
CA VAL A 91 12.25 -2.01 4.26
C VAL A 91 13.11 -3.22 4.56
N ARG A 92 13.07 -4.17 3.64
CA ARG A 92 13.66 -5.51 3.80
C ARG A 92 14.79 -5.73 2.81
N LEU A 93 15.68 -6.66 3.15
CA LEU A 93 16.77 -7.14 2.29
C LEU A 93 16.61 -8.64 2.08
N THR A 94 16.84 -9.07 0.86
CA THR A 94 16.95 -10.48 0.48
C THR A 94 18.02 -10.62 -0.62
N ALA A 95 18.43 -11.85 -0.93
CA ALA A 95 19.39 -12.12 -1.96
C ALA A 95 18.85 -13.15 -2.96
N LEU A 96 19.31 -13.07 -4.21
CA LEU A 96 19.10 -14.13 -5.19
C LEU A 96 20.15 -15.23 -5.02
N PRO A 97 19.79 -16.48 -5.32
CA PRO A 97 20.79 -17.54 -5.48
C PRO A 97 21.61 -17.30 -6.76
N THR A 98 22.84 -17.80 -6.79
CA THR A 98 23.64 -17.75 -8.02
C THR A 98 22.92 -18.45 -9.17
N PRO A 99 22.89 -17.88 -10.39
CA PRO A 99 23.68 -16.74 -10.87
C PRO A 99 23.05 -15.34 -10.61
N GLY A 100 21.85 -15.22 -10.06
CA GLY A 100 21.19 -13.93 -9.81
C GLY A 100 20.57 -13.33 -11.06
N ASN A 101 20.10 -14.17 -11.98
CA ASN A 101 19.58 -13.75 -13.28
C ASN A 101 18.14 -13.16 -13.21
N ARG A 102 17.71 -12.62 -14.33
CA ARG A 102 16.39 -11.98 -14.46
C ARG A 102 15.23 -12.94 -14.15
N GLU A 103 15.32 -14.21 -14.51
CA GLU A 103 14.27 -15.19 -14.27
C GLU A 103 14.08 -15.43 -12.76
N GLN A 104 15.18 -15.55 -12.02
CA GLN A 104 15.15 -15.68 -10.56
C GLN A 104 14.56 -14.43 -9.90
N LEU A 105 14.91 -13.23 -10.40
CA LEU A 105 14.33 -11.98 -9.91
C LEU A 105 12.81 -11.93 -10.15
N MET A 106 12.34 -12.31 -11.32
CA MET A 106 10.91 -12.33 -11.64
C MET A 106 10.16 -13.37 -10.81
N THR A 107 10.76 -14.53 -10.57
CA THR A 107 10.20 -15.56 -9.69
C THR A 107 10.06 -15.07 -8.26
N LEU A 108 11.09 -14.41 -7.72
CA LEU A 108 11.02 -13.79 -6.39
C LEU A 108 9.97 -12.69 -6.34
N THR A 109 9.93 -11.82 -7.35
CA THR A 109 8.94 -10.74 -7.47
C THR A 109 7.51 -11.30 -7.45
N SER A 110 7.23 -12.32 -8.26
CA SER A 110 5.92 -12.95 -8.31
C SER A 110 5.51 -13.52 -6.95
N ARG A 111 6.45 -14.16 -6.25
CA ARG A 111 6.22 -14.69 -4.89
C ARG A 111 5.91 -13.58 -3.88
N ILE A 112 6.65 -12.47 -3.92
CA ILE A 112 6.40 -11.33 -3.03
C ILE A 112 5.06 -10.68 -3.34
N GLN A 113 4.76 -10.47 -4.63
CA GLN A 113 3.52 -9.81 -5.05
C GLN A 113 2.27 -10.65 -4.78
N SER A 114 2.35 -11.98 -4.80
CA SER A 114 1.21 -12.87 -4.54
C SER A 114 0.82 -12.98 -3.06
N GLN A 115 1.68 -12.58 -2.12
CA GLN A 115 1.35 -12.59 -0.70
C GLN A 115 0.52 -11.35 -0.33
N LEU A 116 -0.50 -11.51 0.51
CA LEU A 116 -1.26 -10.38 1.02
C LEU A 116 -0.41 -9.53 1.98
N LEU A 117 -0.66 -8.22 1.98
CA LEU A 117 -0.11 -7.30 2.99
C LEU A 117 -0.84 -7.46 4.33
N ASP A 118 -0.10 -7.36 5.43
CA ASP A 118 -0.67 -7.37 6.78
C ASP A 118 -1.49 -6.09 7.03
N ARG A 119 -2.82 -6.22 7.06
CA ARG A 119 -3.75 -5.09 7.26
C ARG A 119 -3.68 -4.46 8.66
N SER A 120 -2.97 -5.09 9.61
CA SER A 120 -2.71 -4.52 10.93
C SER A 120 -1.58 -3.48 10.94
N ARG A 121 -0.89 -3.31 9.80
CA ARG A 121 0.25 -2.43 9.57
C ARG A 121 -0.02 -1.48 8.40
N PRO A 122 0.83 -0.47 8.15
CA PRO A 122 0.82 0.28 6.91
C PRO A 122 0.97 -0.64 5.69
N LEU A 123 0.17 -0.39 4.65
CA LEU A 123 -0.03 -1.33 3.54
C LEU A 123 1.02 -1.19 2.43
N TRP A 124 2.29 -1.32 2.78
CA TRP A 124 3.40 -1.26 1.82
C TRP A 124 4.63 -2.02 2.29
N GLU A 125 5.44 -2.47 1.35
CA GLU A 125 6.75 -3.10 1.56
C GLU A 125 7.71 -2.70 0.45
N LEU A 126 8.99 -2.50 0.80
CA LEU A 126 10.11 -2.32 -0.09
C LEU A 126 11.12 -3.45 0.15
N TRP A 127 11.39 -4.22 -0.89
CA TRP A 127 12.33 -5.33 -0.84
C TRP A 127 13.55 -5.01 -1.69
N PHE A 128 14.67 -4.74 -1.04
CA PHE A 128 15.94 -4.68 -1.72
C PHE A 128 16.45 -6.10 -1.94
N VAL A 129 16.92 -6.35 -3.15
CA VAL A 129 17.40 -7.68 -3.58
C VAL A 129 18.82 -7.52 -4.03
N GLU A 130 19.74 -8.20 -3.33
CA GLU A 130 21.16 -8.24 -3.68
C GLU A 130 21.52 -9.51 -4.46
N SER A 131 22.77 -9.64 -4.87
CA SER A 131 23.30 -10.78 -5.62
C SER A 131 22.69 -10.94 -7.02
N LEU A 132 22.32 -9.85 -7.67
CA LEU A 132 22.01 -9.88 -9.09
C LEU A 132 23.29 -9.98 -9.93
N GLU A 133 23.14 -10.53 -11.14
CA GLU A 133 24.21 -10.51 -12.15
C GLU A 133 24.76 -9.09 -12.33
N GLU A 134 26.03 -8.97 -12.67
CA GLU A 134 26.77 -7.71 -12.88
C GLU A 134 26.84 -6.82 -11.63
N GLY A 135 26.70 -7.41 -10.44
CA GLY A 135 26.76 -6.66 -9.18
C GLY A 135 25.60 -5.68 -8.95
N ARG A 136 24.49 -5.84 -9.68
CA ARG A 136 23.32 -4.97 -9.57
C ARG A 136 22.48 -5.29 -8.33
N VAL A 137 21.62 -4.32 -7.97
CA VAL A 137 20.65 -4.42 -6.88
C VAL A 137 19.25 -4.12 -7.46
N ALA A 138 18.25 -4.91 -7.07
CA ALA A 138 16.87 -4.60 -7.42
C ALA A 138 16.09 -4.08 -6.20
N LEU A 139 15.10 -3.26 -6.46
CA LEU A 139 14.07 -2.85 -5.52
C LEU A 139 12.72 -3.33 -6.03
N ILE A 140 12.08 -4.21 -5.27
CA ILE A 140 10.70 -4.63 -5.50
C ILE A 140 9.83 -3.80 -4.57
N GLN A 141 8.96 -2.99 -5.15
CA GLN A 141 7.95 -2.23 -4.43
C GLN A 141 6.64 -2.99 -4.42
N LYS A 142 5.95 -2.92 -3.29
CA LYS A 142 4.62 -3.50 -3.11
C LYS A 142 3.78 -2.57 -2.26
N THR A 143 2.68 -2.10 -2.80
CA THR A 143 1.80 -1.14 -2.15
C THR A 143 0.35 -1.52 -2.44
N HIS A 144 -0.53 -1.50 -1.45
CA HIS A 144 -1.94 -1.75 -1.67
C HIS A 144 -2.59 -0.59 -2.44
N HIS A 145 -3.50 -0.90 -3.36
CA HIS A 145 -4.23 0.11 -4.13
C HIS A 145 -4.89 1.18 -3.26
N ALA A 146 -5.49 0.79 -2.13
CA ALA A 146 -6.13 1.73 -1.21
C ALA A 146 -5.17 2.79 -0.63
N LEU A 147 -3.85 2.57 -0.67
CA LEU A 147 -2.86 3.53 -0.19
C LEU A 147 -2.43 4.52 -1.29
N VAL A 148 -2.43 4.09 -2.55
CA VAL A 148 -1.88 4.86 -3.69
C VAL A 148 -2.81 5.96 -4.16
N ASP A 149 -4.12 5.75 -4.18
CA ASP A 149 -5.12 6.74 -4.62
C ASP A 149 -5.12 8.03 -3.77
N GLY A 150 -4.62 7.96 -2.54
CA GLY A 150 -4.42 9.13 -1.70
C GLY A 150 -3.15 9.94 -1.99
N VAL A 151 -2.24 9.40 -2.80
CA VAL A 151 -0.97 10.04 -3.18
C VAL A 151 -1.04 10.31 -4.68
N SER A 152 -1.91 11.23 -5.09
CA SER A 152 -2.19 11.69 -6.46
C SER A 152 -1.04 11.44 -7.45
N GLY A 153 -0.95 10.23 -8.03
CA GLY A 153 -0.04 9.96 -9.15
C GLY A 153 1.47 10.14 -8.90
N VAL A 154 1.88 10.45 -7.67
CA VAL A 154 3.30 10.53 -7.33
C VAL A 154 3.80 9.11 -7.17
N ASP A 155 4.70 8.71 -8.03
CA ASP A 155 5.41 7.45 -7.87
C ASP A 155 6.12 7.47 -6.50
N VAL A 156 5.77 6.52 -5.64
CA VAL A 156 6.38 6.37 -4.31
C VAL A 156 7.89 6.30 -4.40
N ALA A 157 8.42 5.72 -5.48
CA ALA A 157 9.86 5.67 -5.72
C ALA A 157 10.45 7.08 -5.87
N THR A 158 9.78 8.02 -6.53
CA THR A 158 10.29 9.39 -6.72
C THR A 158 10.35 10.18 -5.42
N VAL A 159 9.51 9.83 -4.44
CA VAL A 159 9.55 10.43 -3.10
C VAL A 159 10.62 9.79 -2.23
N LEU A 160 10.76 8.47 -2.30
CA LEU A 160 11.62 7.70 -1.40
C LEU A 160 13.05 7.55 -1.89
N LEU A 161 13.31 7.73 -3.18
CA LEU A 161 14.62 7.57 -3.80
C LEU A 161 15.09 8.89 -4.42
N ASP A 162 16.39 9.03 -4.55
CA ASP A 162 17.01 10.14 -5.28
C ASP A 162 17.32 9.73 -6.73
N PHE A 163 17.32 10.68 -7.63
CA PHE A 163 17.85 10.53 -9.00
C PHE A 163 19.38 10.70 -9.03
N GLU A 164 19.95 11.23 -7.96
CA GLU A 164 21.38 11.45 -7.81
C GLU A 164 22.02 10.36 -6.95
N PRO A 165 23.29 9.97 -7.21
CA PRO A 165 23.98 8.96 -6.41
C PRO A 165 24.19 9.34 -4.94
N THR A 166 24.23 10.64 -4.65
CA THR A 166 24.41 11.15 -3.28
C THR A 166 23.04 11.34 -2.64
N PRO A 167 22.71 10.57 -1.60
CA PRO A 167 21.40 10.65 -0.97
C PRO A 167 21.22 11.94 -0.18
N THR A 168 20.07 12.60 -0.36
CA THR A 168 19.66 13.76 0.41
C THR A 168 18.82 13.35 1.60
N TYR A 169 19.38 13.47 2.81
CA TYR A 169 18.64 13.24 4.05
C TYR A 169 17.85 14.46 4.45
N LEU A 170 16.54 14.33 4.48
CA LEU A 170 15.66 15.37 5.00
C LEU A 170 15.62 15.29 6.52
N GLN A 171 15.45 16.43 7.18
CA GLN A 171 15.14 16.46 8.61
C GLN A 171 13.62 16.43 8.80
N PRO A 172 13.04 15.26 9.12
CA PRO A 172 11.59 15.17 9.26
C PRO A 172 11.13 15.93 10.51
N PRO A 173 9.97 16.58 10.46
CA PRO A 173 9.35 17.10 11.67
C PRO A 173 9.10 15.94 12.64
N ARG A 174 9.09 16.26 13.95
CA ARG A 174 8.77 15.26 14.97
C ARG A 174 7.38 14.67 14.70
N TRP A 175 7.32 13.38 14.48
CA TRP A 175 6.05 12.68 14.32
C TRP A 175 5.37 12.52 15.67
N ILE A 176 4.22 13.17 15.85
CA ILE A 176 3.39 13.06 17.06
C ILE A 176 2.24 12.13 16.73
N ILE A 177 2.29 10.92 17.27
CA ILE A 177 1.26 9.89 17.08
C ILE A 177 -0.06 10.41 17.66
N GLN A 178 -1.09 10.46 16.81
CA GLN A 178 -2.43 10.82 17.24
C GLN A 178 -3.15 9.58 17.76
N PRO A 179 -3.80 9.65 18.94
CA PRO A 179 -4.58 8.53 19.43
C PRO A 179 -5.74 8.23 18.48
N PRO A 180 -6.06 6.96 18.23
CA PRO A 180 -7.20 6.60 17.41
C PRO A 180 -8.50 7.09 18.06
N PRO A 181 -9.52 7.44 17.27
CA PRO A 181 -10.82 7.82 17.81
C PRO A 181 -11.47 6.66 18.57
N ALA A 182 -12.30 6.99 19.55
CA ALA A 182 -13.05 5.98 20.29
C ALA A 182 -14.02 5.24 19.34
N GLN A 183 -14.13 3.92 19.50
CA GLN A 183 -14.93 3.07 18.61
C GLN A 183 -16.41 3.47 18.54
N TRP A 184 -17.00 3.89 19.68
CA TRP A 184 -18.39 4.34 19.71
C TRP A 184 -18.61 5.61 18.87
N ARG A 185 -17.60 6.49 18.81
CA ARG A 185 -17.64 7.72 18.01
C ARG A 185 -17.63 7.42 16.52
N LEU A 186 -16.79 6.47 16.09
CA LEU A 186 -16.78 6.00 14.71
C LEU A 186 -18.10 5.39 14.29
N LEU A 187 -18.73 4.64 15.20
CA LEU A 187 -20.04 4.04 14.96
C LEU A 187 -21.12 5.12 14.82
N ALA A 188 -21.15 6.08 15.74
CA ALA A 188 -22.11 7.19 15.69
C ALA A 188 -21.98 8.03 14.40
N ASP A 189 -20.74 8.39 14.02
CA ASP A 189 -20.46 9.13 12.79
C ASP A 189 -20.88 8.35 11.53
N SER A 190 -20.68 7.04 11.52
CA SER A 190 -21.08 6.18 10.39
C SER A 190 -22.59 6.03 10.25
N VAL A 191 -23.31 5.96 11.36
CA VAL A 191 -24.78 5.96 11.36
C VAL A 191 -25.31 7.32 10.87
N TRP A 192 -24.69 8.40 11.31
CA TRP A 192 -25.05 9.76 10.87
C TRP A 192 -24.80 9.98 9.37
N GLU A 193 -23.65 9.55 8.85
CA GLU A 193 -23.35 9.61 7.41
C GLU A 193 -24.41 8.90 6.58
N ARG A 194 -24.82 7.69 6.98
CA ARG A 194 -25.90 6.94 6.29
C ARG A 194 -27.24 7.64 6.34
N ALA A 195 -27.55 8.31 7.43
CA ALA A 195 -28.80 9.05 7.57
C ALA A 195 -28.84 10.32 6.72
N THR A 196 -27.66 10.94 6.47
CA THR A 196 -27.55 12.22 5.76
C THR A 196 -27.19 12.07 4.28
N GLU A 197 -26.70 10.91 3.83
CA GLU A 197 -26.39 10.60 2.42
C GLU A 197 -27.27 9.49 1.84
N PRO A 198 -28.60 9.71 1.67
CA PRO A 198 -29.51 8.69 1.13
C PRO A 198 -29.22 8.30 -0.32
N THR A 199 -28.39 9.06 -1.04
CA THR A 199 -28.10 8.85 -2.46
C THR A 199 -27.27 7.58 -2.74
N GLU A 200 -26.42 7.12 -1.84
CA GLU A 200 -25.68 5.86 -2.01
C GLU A 200 -26.62 4.64 -1.86
N ILE A 201 -27.57 4.68 -0.94
CA ILE A 201 -28.56 3.61 -0.75
C ILE A 201 -29.44 3.46 -2.00
N ILE A 202 -29.87 4.58 -2.59
CA ILE A 202 -30.68 4.59 -3.81
C ILE A 202 -29.86 4.08 -5.02
N ARG A 203 -28.55 4.40 -5.09
CA ARG A 203 -27.65 3.95 -6.17
C ARG A 203 -27.36 2.47 -6.07
N THR A 204 -27.14 1.95 -4.86
CA THR A 204 -26.90 0.51 -4.61
C THR A 204 -28.19 -0.30 -4.82
N ALA A 205 -29.34 0.20 -4.37
CA ALA A 205 -30.63 -0.43 -4.63
C ALA A 205 -30.99 -0.43 -6.12
N ARG A 206 -30.71 0.66 -6.86
CA ARG A 206 -30.91 0.71 -8.32
C ARG A 206 -29.94 -0.20 -9.08
N ALA A 207 -28.70 -0.39 -8.62
CA ALA A 207 -27.75 -1.33 -9.22
C ALA A 207 -28.20 -2.79 -8.98
N ALA A 208 -28.68 -3.10 -7.78
CA ALA A 208 -29.18 -4.44 -7.43
C ALA A 208 -30.47 -4.79 -8.20
N VAL A 209 -31.33 -3.81 -8.48
CA VAL A 209 -32.56 -4.03 -9.26
C VAL A 209 -32.30 -4.14 -10.77
N ARG A 210 -31.23 -3.51 -11.29
CA ARG A 210 -30.87 -3.55 -12.72
C ARG A 210 -30.00 -4.74 -13.11
N GLY A 211 -29.36 -5.41 -12.14
CA GLY A 211 -28.51 -6.58 -12.38
C GLY A 211 -29.23 -7.77 -13.01
N PRO A 212 -30.43 -8.19 -12.52
CA PRO A 212 -31.13 -9.34 -13.06
C PRO A 212 -31.66 -9.16 -14.50
N GLN A 213 -32.05 -7.93 -14.84
CA GLN A 213 -32.64 -7.64 -16.18
C GLN A 213 -31.59 -7.68 -17.31
N ARG A 214 -30.34 -7.22 -17.05
CA ARG A 214 -29.26 -7.30 -18.04
C ARG A 214 -28.80 -8.72 -18.32
N ALA A 215 -28.76 -9.57 -17.30
CA ALA A 215 -28.42 -10.99 -17.46
C ALA A 215 -29.48 -11.73 -18.28
N LEU A 216 -30.77 -11.39 -18.16
CA LEU A 216 -31.85 -11.96 -18.97
C LEU A 216 -31.79 -11.50 -20.42
N ASP A 217 -31.52 -10.21 -20.68
CA ASP A 217 -31.42 -9.65 -22.03
C ASP A 217 -30.21 -10.21 -22.82
N GLU A 218 -29.07 -10.47 -22.16
CA GLU A 218 -27.91 -11.12 -22.80
C GLU A 218 -28.19 -12.61 -23.10
N THR A 219 -28.94 -13.30 -22.24
CA THR A 219 -29.29 -14.72 -22.47
C THR A 219 -30.29 -14.85 -23.62
N VAL A 220 -31.24 -13.94 -23.76
CA VAL A 220 -32.19 -13.94 -24.87
C VAL A 220 -31.54 -13.60 -26.20
N ARG A 221 -30.51 -12.74 -26.23
CA ARG A 221 -29.73 -12.42 -27.45
C ARG A 221 -28.80 -13.53 -27.91
N MET A 222 -28.43 -14.48 -27.04
CA MET A 222 -27.60 -15.63 -27.43
C MET A 222 -28.41 -16.82 -27.95
N ILE A 223 -29.75 -16.79 -27.84
CA ILE A 223 -30.67 -17.87 -28.25
C ILE A 223 -31.46 -17.51 -29.53
N SER A 224 -31.34 -16.28 -30.00
CA SER A 224 -31.94 -15.81 -31.26
C SER A 224 -30.85 -15.54 -32.30
#